data_b11098eaab0a875351bd89820a7c1881
#
_entry.id   b11098eaab0a875351bd89820a7c1881
#
_cell.length_a   1.000
_cell.length_b   1.000
_cell.length_c   1.000
_cell.angle_alpha   90.00
_cell.angle_beta   90.00
_cell.angle_gamma   90.00
#
_symmetry.space_group_name_H-M   'P 1'
#
loop_
_entity.id
_entity.type
_entity.pdbx_description
1 polymer ?
#
loop_
_entity_poly.entity_id
_entity_poly.type
_entity_poly.pdbx_seq_one_letter_code
_entity_poly.pdbx_strand_id
1 'polypeptide(L)'
;PQKIVYVTFTTAAADDGLKKIQTAKDNEEKLFFPGIELLYVSTLHALGNRELGIEKKQVLANTKWLQFKNVYPIYSDINFDSYINDHGVIISQDRHLQVINYSRAKLIPLEEACIQLKYHEGAVDIFRVKQLERDIEYYKGQKTMYEFFDMTKLFVDEKKYLALDAIFLDEAQDLNPSQWRMFFYIEALCKRSYIAGDDDQTIFKFQGAEPNTFINLDGERDDQEQSYRVPKAVHRQALKILPHITKRVKKQWYAKDDEGEFIENCFLEEIDFNEGEWMILATTNKLLKDFAEHFYRTGLRIFGRNNTILPQKILEVYRTWNKLNTGELVKMEDAKKIYEYLYYTKGQVKFGYSEGKKLNGDELVSLDVLKKDYGLLIEGDWQQLSFDEDIKKYIKSILKSGDDLSTDPRIELSTIHGAKGREREN
;
A
#
# COMPACT_ATOMS: atom_id res chain seq x y z
N PRO A 1 14.81 9.48 -29.82
CA PRO A 1 15.12 9.19 -28.41
C PRO A 1 15.11 7.69 -28.14
N GLN A 2 15.94 7.23 -27.22
CA GLN A 2 15.89 5.84 -26.74
C GLN A 2 14.69 5.67 -25.83
N LYS A 3 13.87 4.67 -26.13
CA LYS A 3 12.64 4.38 -25.36
C LYS A 3 12.93 3.41 -24.24
N ILE A 4 12.67 3.83 -23.01
CA ILE A 4 12.92 3.04 -21.83
C ILE A 4 11.64 2.84 -20.98
N VAL A 5 11.61 1.74 -20.24
CA VAL A 5 10.57 1.43 -19.24
C VAL A 5 11.26 1.09 -17.93
N TYR A 6 10.75 1.64 -16.83
CA TYR A 6 11.12 1.26 -15.47
C TYR A 6 9.96 0.49 -14.84
N VAL A 7 10.21 -0.74 -14.44
CA VAL A 7 9.23 -1.59 -13.78
C VAL A 7 9.74 -2.04 -12.42
N THR A 8 8.82 -2.16 -11.48
CA THR A 8 9.12 -2.61 -10.13
C THR A 8 8.02 -3.54 -9.61
N PHE A 9 8.28 -4.22 -8.52
CA PHE A 9 7.33 -5.14 -7.92
C PHE A 9 6.11 -4.44 -7.32
N THR A 10 6.27 -3.24 -6.73
CA THR A 10 5.22 -2.56 -5.97
C THR A 10 4.81 -1.23 -6.55
N THR A 11 3.55 -0.83 -6.34
CA THR A 11 3.05 0.49 -6.73
C THR A 11 3.79 1.61 -5.98
N ALA A 12 4.05 1.39 -4.67
CA ALA A 12 4.77 2.35 -3.86
C ALA A 12 6.19 2.61 -4.38
N ALA A 13 6.92 1.56 -4.80
CA ALA A 13 8.23 1.71 -5.41
C ALA A 13 8.16 2.41 -6.77
N ALA A 14 7.11 2.16 -7.55
CA ALA A 14 6.90 2.88 -8.82
C ALA A 14 6.66 4.37 -8.59
N ASP A 15 5.82 4.73 -7.60
CA ASP A 15 5.55 6.12 -7.24
C ASP A 15 6.80 6.83 -6.70
N ASP A 16 7.60 6.16 -5.88
CA ASP A 16 8.87 6.69 -5.37
C ASP A 16 9.89 6.90 -6.51
N GLY A 17 10.01 5.91 -7.40
CA GLY A 17 10.84 6.01 -8.60
C GLY A 17 10.44 7.21 -9.48
N LEU A 18 9.13 7.39 -9.69
CA LEU A 18 8.61 8.53 -10.47
C LEU A 18 8.94 9.87 -9.81
N LYS A 19 8.79 9.99 -8.49
CA LYS A 19 9.15 11.19 -7.73
C LYS A 19 10.64 11.51 -7.84
N LYS A 20 11.51 10.52 -7.67
CA LYS A 20 12.97 10.69 -7.79
C LYS A 20 13.37 11.15 -9.18
N ILE A 21 12.78 10.55 -10.22
CA ILE A 21 13.01 10.96 -11.62
C ILE A 21 12.54 12.40 -11.84
N GLN A 22 11.38 12.79 -11.29
CA GLN A 22 10.87 14.16 -11.42
C GLN A 22 11.76 15.16 -10.69
N THR A 23 12.18 14.85 -9.46
CA THR A 23 13.11 15.70 -8.68
C THR A 23 14.44 15.89 -9.39
N ALA A 24 15.00 14.82 -9.97
CA ALA A 24 16.24 14.88 -10.74
C ALA A 24 16.07 15.76 -12.01
N LYS A 25 14.90 15.75 -12.65
CA LYS A 25 14.57 16.65 -13.77
C LYS A 25 14.54 18.10 -13.33
N ASP A 26 13.83 18.38 -12.23
CA ASP A 26 13.61 19.73 -11.74
C ASP A 26 14.92 20.39 -11.25
N ASN A 27 15.87 19.58 -10.75
CA ASN A 27 17.17 20.02 -10.27
C ASN A 27 18.24 20.14 -11.36
N GLU A 28 17.91 19.95 -12.65
CA GLU A 28 18.87 19.91 -13.78
C GLU A 28 20.06 18.97 -13.53
N GLU A 29 19.87 17.94 -12.73
CA GLU A 29 20.92 16.98 -12.43
C GLU A 29 21.36 16.26 -13.71
N LYS A 30 22.67 16.02 -13.83
CA LYS A 30 23.32 15.36 -14.99
C LYS A 30 22.79 13.93 -15.32
N LEU A 31 21.83 13.44 -14.51
CA LEU A 31 21.13 12.15 -14.71
C LEU A 31 20.18 12.14 -15.90
N PHE A 32 19.86 13.31 -16.48
CA PHE A 32 19.03 13.40 -17.67
C PHE A 32 19.88 13.41 -18.94
N PHE A 33 20.03 12.25 -19.54
CA PHE A 33 20.67 12.15 -20.84
C PHE A 33 19.74 12.71 -21.93
N PRO A 34 20.20 13.69 -22.73
CA PRO A 34 19.44 14.12 -23.89
C PRO A 34 19.23 12.93 -24.83
N GLY A 35 18.01 12.67 -25.22
CA GLY A 35 17.67 11.58 -26.12
C GLY A 35 17.06 10.33 -25.46
N ILE A 36 16.74 10.36 -24.16
CA ILE A 36 15.97 9.30 -23.49
C ILE A 36 14.49 9.71 -23.38
N GLU A 37 13.60 8.81 -23.79
CA GLU A 37 12.17 8.88 -23.60
C GLU A 37 11.74 7.80 -22.60
N LEU A 38 11.41 8.21 -21.37
CA LEU A 38 10.83 7.33 -20.37
C LEU A 38 9.35 7.13 -20.65
N LEU A 39 8.97 5.96 -21.16
CA LEU A 39 7.60 5.67 -21.52
C LEU A 39 6.73 5.38 -20.29
N TYR A 40 7.23 4.56 -19.36
CA TYR A 40 6.47 4.11 -18.21
C TYR A 40 7.36 3.96 -16.96
N VAL A 41 6.77 4.32 -15.82
CA VAL A 41 7.20 3.91 -14.46
C VAL A 41 6.01 3.20 -13.85
N SER A 42 6.08 1.87 -13.66
CA SER A 42 4.92 1.10 -13.23
C SER A 42 5.28 -0.28 -12.67
N THR A 43 4.29 -1.03 -12.22
CA THR A 43 4.45 -2.47 -11.99
C THR A 43 4.24 -3.25 -13.28
N LEU A 44 4.74 -4.51 -13.35
CA LEU A 44 4.49 -5.39 -14.50
C LEU A 44 2.98 -5.62 -14.75
N HIS A 45 2.18 -5.73 -13.69
CA HIS A 45 0.72 -5.86 -13.82
C HIS A 45 0.09 -4.60 -14.45
N ALA A 46 0.51 -3.41 -14.01
CA ALA A 46 0.00 -2.16 -14.54
C ALA A 46 0.41 -1.97 -16.01
N LEU A 47 1.64 -2.37 -16.38
CA LEU A 47 2.10 -2.40 -17.76
C LEU A 47 1.24 -3.35 -18.60
N GLY A 48 1.04 -4.60 -18.13
CA GLY A 48 0.18 -5.57 -18.81
C GLY A 48 -1.24 -5.08 -18.99
N ASN A 49 -1.85 -4.52 -17.93
CA ASN A 49 -3.19 -3.96 -17.98
C ASN A 49 -3.34 -2.88 -19.06
N ARG A 50 -2.38 -1.96 -19.15
CA ARG A 50 -2.37 -0.87 -20.13
C ARG A 50 -2.26 -1.39 -21.57
N GLU A 51 -1.29 -2.26 -21.81
CA GLU A 51 -1.02 -2.77 -23.17
C GLU A 51 -2.11 -3.71 -23.69
N LEU A 52 -2.84 -4.37 -22.78
CA LEU A 52 -4.02 -5.17 -23.09
C LEU A 52 -5.28 -4.31 -23.27
N GLY A 53 -5.26 -3.03 -22.90
CA GLY A 53 -6.41 -2.16 -22.97
C GLY A 53 -7.54 -2.56 -21.99
N ILE A 54 -7.20 -3.21 -20.86
CA ILE A 54 -8.19 -3.67 -19.88
C ILE A 54 -8.71 -2.46 -19.08
N GLU A 55 -10.01 -2.21 -19.17
CA GLU A 55 -10.64 -1.13 -18.43
C GLU A 55 -10.88 -1.51 -16.94
N LYS A 56 -10.85 -0.52 -16.04
CA LYS A 56 -11.10 -0.73 -14.60
C LYS A 56 -12.41 -1.49 -14.33
N LYS A 57 -13.45 -1.28 -15.16
CA LYS A 57 -14.72 -2.02 -15.05
C LYS A 57 -14.61 -3.51 -15.40
N GLN A 58 -13.56 -3.94 -16.07
CA GLN A 58 -13.32 -5.34 -16.46
C GLN A 58 -12.45 -6.09 -15.44
N VAL A 59 -11.83 -5.40 -14.46
CA VAL A 59 -11.03 -6.04 -13.43
C VAL A 59 -11.95 -6.67 -12.38
N LEU A 60 -11.80 -7.97 -12.16
CA LEU A 60 -12.57 -8.73 -11.16
C LEU A 60 -12.00 -8.47 -9.76
N ALA A 61 -12.60 -7.50 -9.06
CA ALA A 61 -12.18 -7.08 -7.71
C ALA A 61 -13.36 -6.52 -6.91
N ASN A 62 -13.21 -6.44 -5.59
CA ASN A 62 -14.15 -5.77 -4.68
C ASN A 62 -15.62 -6.26 -4.86
N THR A 63 -16.54 -5.33 -5.12
CA THR A 63 -17.98 -5.60 -5.26
C THR A 63 -18.32 -6.60 -6.37
N LYS A 64 -17.45 -6.84 -7.35
CA LYS A 64 -17.66 -7.81 -8.42
C LYS A 64 -17.57 -9.25 -7.94
N TRP A 65 -16.82 -9.51 -6.90
CA TRP A 65 -16.82 -10.81 -6.23
C TRP A 65 -18.18 -11.11 -5.57
N LEU A 66 -18.91 -10.08 -5.11
CA LEU A 66 -20.27 -10.26 -4.64
C LEU A 66 -21.21 -10.67 -5.79
N GLN A 67 -21.02 -10.10 -6.99
CA GLN A 67 -21.78 -10.52 -8.18
C GLN A 67 -21.46 -11.98 -8.56
N PHE A 68 -20.21 -12.42 -8.46
CA PHE A 68 -19.83 -13.81 -8.64
C PHE A 68 -20.54 -14.73 -7.65
N LYS A 69 -20.57 -14.40 -6.35
CA LYS A 69 -21.30 -15.17 -5.33
C LYS A 69 -22.80 -15.26 -5.60
N ASN A 70 -23.40 -14.20 -6.14
CA ASN A 70 -24.82 -14.22 -6.50
C ASN A 70 -25.11 -15.21 -7.65
N VAL A 71 -24.16 -15.38 -8.58
CA VAL A 71 -24.27 -16.37 -9.67
C VAL A 71 -23.96 -17.79 -9.18
N TYR A 72 -23.02 -17.90 -8.23
CA TYR A 72 -22.56 -19.18 -7.66
C TYR A 72 -22.74 -19.20 -6.13
N PRO A 73 -23.97 -19.37 -5.60
CA PRO A 73 -24.24 -19.33 -4.15
C PRO A 73 -23.50 -20.42 -3.34
N ILE A 74 -23.03 -21.48 -4.00
CA ILE A 74 -22.21 -22.55 -3.42
C ILE A 74 -20.91 -22.04 -2.80
N TYR A 75 -20.45 -20.83 -3.19
CA TYR A 75 -19.24 -20.16 -2.67
C TYR A 75 -19.57 -19.00 -1.72
N SER A 76 -20.78 -18.97 -1.15
CA SER A 76 -21.20 -17.91 -0.20
C SER A 76 -20.31 -17.82 1.05
N ASP A 77 -19.76 -18.96 1.47
CA ASP A 77 -18.84 -19.08 2.62
C ASP A 77 -17.39 -18.68 2.30
N ILE A 78 -17.01 -18.59 1.02
CA ILE A 78 -15.66 -18.16 0.63
C ILE A 78 -15.53 -16.64 0.84
N ASN A 79 -14.48 -16.25 1.54
CA ASN A 79 -14.15 -14.84 1.68
C ASN A 79 -13.32 -14.36 0.49
N PHE A 80 -13.98 -13.69 -0.47
CA PHE A 80 -13.33 -13.04 -1.59
C PHE A 80 -12.74 -11.66 -1.24
N ASP A 81 -12.92 -11.19 0.00
CA ASP A 81 -12.29 -9.96 0.42
C ASP A 81 -10.79 -10.15 0.39
N SER A 82 -10.23 -9.71 -0.68
CA SER A 82 -8.79 -9.54 -0.82
C SER A 82 -8.48 -8.09 -0.54
N TYR A 83 -7.52 -7.83 0.30
CA TYR A 83 -6.98 -6.49 0.39
C TYR A 83 -5.73 -6.42 -0.48
N ILE A 84 -5.64 -5.32 -1.21
CA ILE A 84 -4.41 -4.97 -1.87
C ILE A 84 -3.53 -4.36 -0.78
N ASN A 85 -2.41 -5.00 -0.47
CA ASN A 85 -1.47 -4.43 0.48
C ASN A 85 -0.82 -3.15 -0.10
N ASP A 86 0.01 -2.47 0.69
CA ASP A 86 0.69 -1.23 0.30
C ASP A 86 1.58 -1.39 -0.95
N HIS A 87 1.90 -2.61 -1.30
CA HIS A 87 2.71 -2.97 -2.45
C HIS A 87 1.89 -3.36 -3.70
N GLY A 88 0.56 -3.15 -3.68
CA GLY A 88 -0.30 -3.52 -4.81
C GLY A 88 -0.53 -5.02 -4.95
N VAL A 89 -0.11 -5.82 -3.96
CA VAL A 89 -0.25 -7.27 -3.98
C VAL A 89 -1.56 -7.70 -3.34
N ILE A 90 -2.28 -8.58 -4.01
CA ILE A 90 -3.55 -9.11 -3.53
C ILE A 90 -3.29 -10.21 -2.52
N ILE A 91 -3.77 -10.01 -1.30
CA ILE A 91 -3.74 -11.02 -0.25
C ILE A 91 -5.16 -11.48 0.01
N SER A 92 -5.46 -12.74 -0.29
CA SER A 92 -6.71 -13.39 0.11
C SER A 92 -6.58 -13.96 1.52
N GLN A 93 -7.64 -13.83 2.32
CA GLN A 93 -7.74 -14.49 3.62
C GLN A 93 -8.28 -15.92 3.51
N ASP A 94 -8.96 -16.25 2.40
CA ASP A 94 -9.50 -17.57 2.17
C ASP A 94 -8.45 -18.54 1.60
N ARG A 95 -8.36 -19.72 2.20
CA ARG A 95 -7.34 -20.73 1.85
C ARG A 95 -7.51 -21.28 0.43
N HIS A 96 -8.75 -21.42 -0.06
CA HIS A 96 -8.99 -21.92 -1.44
C HIS A 96 -8.46 -20.91 -2.46
N LEU A 97 -8.73 -19.62 -2.23
CA LEU A 97 -8.21 -18.55 -3.08
C LEU A 97 -6.68 -18.39 -2.95
N GLN A 98 -6.12 -18.62 -1.76
CA GLN A 98 -4.67 -18.64 -1.59
C GLN A 98 -4.01 -19.72 -2.45
N VAL A 99 -4.58 -20.92 -2.50
CA VAL A 99 -4.08 -22.01 -3.36
C VAL A 99 -4.15 -21.63 -4.83
N ILE A 100 -5.29 -21.09 -5.29
CA ILE A 100 -5.48 -20.67 -6.69
C ILE A 100 -4.46 -19.58 -7.05
N ASN A 101 -4.36 -18.54 -6.23
CA ASN A 101 -3.44 -17.43 -6.48
C ASN A 101 -1.98 -17.86 -6.46
N TYR A 102 -1.60 -18.72 -5.52
CA TYR A 102 -0.24 -19.24 -5.42
C TYR A 102 0.12 -20.15 -6.60
N SER A 103 -0.79 -21.05 -6.99
CA SER A 103 -0.66 -21.92 -8.18
C SER A 103 -0.39 -21.08 -9.44
N ARG A 104 -1.16 -20.05 -9.67
CA ARG A 104 -1.03 -19.15 -10.81
C ARG A 104 0.25 -18.31 -10.76
N ALA A 105 0.62 -17.81 -9.59
CA ALA A 105 1.84 -17.04 -9.38
C ALA A 105 3.09 -17.89 -9.65
N LYS A 106 3.08 -19.13 -9.15
CA LYS A 106 4.19 -20.09 -9.29
C LYS A 106 4.19 -20.86 -10.61
N LEU A 107 3.10 -20.77 -11.39
CA LEU A 107 2.86 -21.56 -12.61
C LEU A 107 2.95 -23.08 -12.34
N ILE A 108 2.38 -23.55 -11.23
CA ILE A 108 2.37 -24.94 -10.78
C ILE A 108 0.93 -25.46 -10.63
N PRO A 109 0.71 -26.81 -10.63
CA PRO A 109 -0.59 -27.39 -10.37
C PRO A 109 -1.16 -27.01 -8.99
N LEU A 110 -2.49 -27.01 -8.84
CA LEU A 110 -3.17 -26.68 -7.59
C LEU A 110 -2.77 -27.61 -6.43
N GLU A 111 -2.56 -28.91 -6.73
CA GLU A 111 -2.10 -29.90 -5.75
C GLU A 111 -0.71 -29.54 -5.20
N GLU A 112 0.20 -29.18 -6.08
CA GLU A 112 1.55 -28.77 -5.70
C GLU A 112 1.52 -27.46 -4.88
N ALA A 113 0.64 -26.52 -5.26
CA ALA A 113 0.43 -25.30 -4.51
C ALA A 113 -0.04 -25.58 -3.06
N CYS A 114 -0.97 -26.53 -2.87
CA CYS A 114 -1.40 -26.96 -1.54
C CYS A 114 -0.23 -27.48 -0.70
N ILE A 115 0.64 -28.31 -1.30
CA ILE A 115 1.81 -28.89 -0.62
C ILE A 115 2.80 -27.80 -0.24
N GLN A 116 3.12 -26.89 -1.16
CA GLN A 116 4.08 -25.80 -0.91
C GLN A 116 3.57 -24.81 0.13
N LEU A 117 2.26 -24.55 0.20
CA LEU A 117 1.62 -23.73 1.22
C LEU A 117 1.52 -24.43 2.58
N LYS A 118 1.94 -25.70 2.67
CA LYS A 118 1.94 -26.51 3.90
C LYS A 118 0.56 -26.59 4.56
N TYR A 119 -0.50 -26.65 3.78
CA TYR A 119 -1.81 -26.93 4.34
C TYR A 119 -1.90 -28.39 4.79
N HIS A 120 -2.34 -28.58 6.04
CA HIS A 120 -2.59 -29.92 6.57
C HIS A 120 -3.66 -30.62 5.76
N GLU A 121 -3.58 -31.94 5.72
CA GLU A 121 -4.59 -32.80 5.09
C GLU A 121 -5.98 -32.46 5.65
N GLY A 122 -6.94 -32.24 4.76
CA GLY A 122 -8.29 -31.78 5.12
C GLY A 122 -8.49 -30.28 5.41
N ALA A 123 -7.41 -29.49 5.46
CA ALA A 123 -7.52 -28.04 5.67
C ALA A 123 -8.07 -27.29 4.44
N VAL A 124 -7.90 -27.88 3.26
CA VAL A 124 -8.39 -27.39 1.97
C VAL A 124 -8.90 -28.56 1.15
N ASP A 125 -10.11 -28.50 0.69
CA ASP A 125 -10.65 -29.48 -0.26
C ASP A 125 -10.19 -29.15 -1.68
N ILE A 126 -9.26 -29.94 -2.19
CA ILE A 126 -8.68 -29.73 -3.53
C ILE A 126 -9.71 -29.87 -4.66
N PHE A 127 -10.75 -30.70 -4.50
CA PHE A 127 -11.80 -30.83 -5.50
C PHE A 127 -12.61 -29.54 -5.56
N ARG A 128 -12.91 -28.94 -4.41
CA ARG A 128 -13.58 -27.66 -4.31
C ARG A 128 -12.74 -26.52 -4.88
N VAL A 129 -11.41 -26.52 -4.64
CA VAL A 129 -10.48 -25.54 -5.24
C VAL A 129 -10.52 -25.62 -6.77
N LYS A 130 -10.42 -26.85 -7.32
CA LYS A 130 -10.50 -27.06 -8.78
C LYS A 130 -11.84 -26.63 -9.38
N GLN A 131 -12.93 -26.89 -8.66
CA GLN A 131 -14.24 -26.44 -9.10
C GLN A 131 -14.35 -24.91 -9.06
N LEU A 132 -13.93 -24.30 -7.96
CA LEU A 132 -13.92 -22.83 -7.81
C LEU A 132 -13.09 -22.14 -8.91
N GLU A 133 -11.89 -22.67 -9.19
CA GLU A 133 -11.04 -22.12 -10.25
C GLU A 133 -11.74 -22.20 -11.63
N ARG A 134 -12.34 -23.34 -11.98
CA ARG A 134 -13.08 -23.48 -13.24
C ARG A 134 -14.26 -22.52 -13.33
N ASP A 135 -15.01 -22.35 -12.23
CA ASP A 135 -16.17 -21.47 -12.20
C ASP A 135 -15.76 -19.99 -12.28
N ILE A 136 -14.63 -19.61 -11.68
CA ILE A 136 -14.03 -18.28 -11.83
C ILE A 136 -13.64 -18.04 -13.29
N GLU A 137 -12.91 -18.97 -13.92
CA GLU A 137 -12.48 -18.82 -15.31
C GLU A 137 -13.67 -18.76 -16.27
N TYR A 138 -14.69 -19.61 -16.06
CA TYR A 138 -15.91 -19.55 -16.85
C TYR A 138 -16.65 -18.21 -16.68
N TYR A 139 -16.79 -17.73 -15.44
CA TYR A 139 -17.43 -16.44 -15.16
C TYR A 139 -16.68 -15.27 -15.80
N LYS A 140 -15.35 -15.26 -15.71
CA LYS A 140 -14.49 -14.25 -16.37
C LYS A 140 -14.74 -14.23 -17.86
N GLY A 141 -14.76 -15.40 -18.50
CA GLY A 141 -15.02 -15.53 -19.94
C GLY A 141 -16.39 -14.99 -20.34
N GLN A 142 -17.45 -15.31 -19.58
CA GLN A 142 -18.83 -14.85 -19.85
C GLN A 142 -19.00 -13.33 -19.68
N LYS A 143 -18.24 -12.70 -18.78
CA LYS A 143 -18.37 -11.29 -18.42
C LYS A 143 -17.26 -10.40 -19.00
N THR A 144 -16.33 -10.98 -19.74
CA THR A 144 -15.11 -10.29 -20.20
C THR A 144 -14.41 -9.59 -19.05
N MET A 145 -14.12 -10.35 -17.99
CA MET A 145 -13.44 -9.90 -16.78
C MET A 145 -12.07 -10.51 -16.66
N TYR A 146 -11.18 -9.81 -15.97
CA TYR A 146 -9.78 -10.18 -15.81
C TYR A 146 -9.36 -10.05 -14.34
N GLU A 147 -8.52 -10.97 -13.88
CA GLU A 147 -7.78 -10.86 -12.62
C GLU A 147 -6.36 -10.34 -12.90
N PHE A 148 -5.65 -9.95 -11.85
CA PHE A 148 -4.27 -9.43 -12.01
C PHE A 148 -3.33 -10.45 -12.66
N PHE A 149 -3.50 -11.72 -12.36
CA PHE A 149 -2.73 -12.79 -13.02
C PHE A 149 -2.94 -12.81 -14.54
N ASP A 150 -4.16 -12.56 -15.00
CA ASP A 150 -4.46 -12.54 -16.44
C ASP A 150 -3.66 -11.46 -17.16
N MET A 151 -3.36 -10.34 -16.51
CA MET A 151 -2.60 -9.25 -17.13
C MET A 151 -1.19 -9.66 -17.52
N THR A 152 -0.49 -10.42 -16.68
CA THR A 152 0.85 -10.93 -17.01
C THR A 152 0.80 -12.09 -17.99
N LYS A 153 -0.18 -12.98 -17.83
CA LYS A 153 -0.35 -14.13 -18.71
C LYS A 153 -0.72 -13.74 -20.13
N LEU A 154 -1.80 -12.95 -20.30
CA LEU A 154 -2.30 -12.55 -21.61
C LEU A 154 -1.32 -11.65 -22.35
N PHE A 155 -0.57 -10.80 -21.65
CA PHE A 155 0.49 -10.00 -22.28
C PHE A 155 1.47 -10.87 -23.09
N VAL A 156 1.88 -12.00 -22.52
CA VAL A 156 2.78 -12.94 -23.18
C VAL A 156 2.05 -13.77 -24.23
N ASP A 157 0.87 -14.29 -23.91
CA ASP A 157 0.11 -15.20 -24.78
C ASP A 157 -0.37 -14.47 -26.07
N GLU A 158 -0.77 -13.21 -25.95
CA GLU A 158 -1.14 -12.35 -27.09
C GLU A 158 0.07 -11.72 -27.81
N LYS A 159 1.28 -12.02 -27.33
CA LYS A 159 2.53 -11.52 -27.92
C LYS A 159 2.55 -10.00 -28.05
N LYS A 160 2.14 -9.29 -26.99
CA LYS A 160 2.15 -7.82 -26.99
C LYS A 160 3.57 -7.31 -27.27
N TYR A 161 3.69 -6.37 -28.19
CA TYR A 161 4.98 -5.82 -28.60
C TYR A 161 5.18 -4.42 -28.03
N LEU A 162 6.33 -4.24 -27.38
CA LEU A 162 6.80 -2.94 -26.92
C LEU A 162 8.08 -2.58 -27.66
N ALA A 163 8.07 -1.50 -28.41
CA ALA A 163 9.27 -0.99 -29.07
C ALA A 163 10.16 -0.29 -28.04
N LEU A 164 10.98 -1.06 -27.33
CA LEU A 164 11.87 -0.57 -26.25
C LEU A 164 13.34 -0.72 -26.63
N ASP A 165 14.13 0.26 -26.22
CA ASP A 165 15.59 0.16 -26.26
C ASP A 165 16.16 -0.47 -24.99
N ALA A 166 15.55 -0.17 -23.83
CA ALA A 166 15.94 -0.77 -22.56
C ALA A 166 14.77 -0.93 -21.60
N ILE A 167 14.89 -1.93 -20.71
CA ILE A 167 14.02 -2.15 -19.57
C ILE A 167 14.84 -2.13 -18.28
N PHE A 168 14.34 -1.42 -17.26
CA PHE A 168 14.85 -1.42 -15.91
C PHE A 168 13.85 -2.17 -15.02
N LEU A 169 14.33 -3.16 -14.29
CA LEU A 169 13.56 -3.90 -13.30
C LEU A 169 14.15 -3.68 -11.92
N ASP A 170 13.34 -3.20 -10.99
CA ASP A 170 13.73 -3.01 -9.60
C ASP A 170 12.97 -3.96 -8.67
N GLU A 171 13.53 -4.25 -7.48
CA GLU A 171 13.01 -5.24 -6.53
C GLU A 171 12.81 -6.63 -7.14
N ALA A 172 13.72 -7.04 -8.01
CA ALA A 172 13.62 -8.26 -8.82
C ALA A 172 13.49 -9.54 -7.98
N GLN A 173 14.04 -9.60 -6.76
CA GLN A 173 13.98 -10.75 -5.87
C GLN A 173 12.55 -11.10 -5.42
N ASP A 174 11.61 -10.19 -5.55
CA ASP A 174 10.22 -10.40 -5.13
C ASP A 174 9.31 -10.88 -6.26
N LEU A 175 9.80 -10.94 -7.49
CA LEU A 175 9.00 -11.42 -8.62
C LEU A 175 8.70 -12.91 -8.49
N ASN A 176 7.45 -13.27 -8.80
CA ASN A 176 7.02 -14.66 -8.94
C ASN A 176 7.26 -15.16 -10.39
N PRO A 177 7.21 -16.49 -10.64
CA PRO A 177 7.44 -17.07 -11.97
C PRO A 177 6.57 -16.50 -13.09
N SER A 178 5.30 -16.15 -12.81
CA SER A 178 4.43 -15.52 -13.81
C SER A 178 4.94 -14.13 -14.23
N GLN A 179 5.42 -13.36 -13.28
CA GLN A 179 6.00 -12.04 -13.54
C GLN A 179 7.37 -12.14 -14.23
N TRP A 180 8.20 -13.11 -13.83
CA TRP A 180 9.45 -13.41 -14.51
C TRP A 180 9.23 -13.82 -15.97
N ARG A 181 8.21 -14.63 -16.26
CA ARG A 181 7.83 -15.01 -17.64
C ARG A 181 7.51 -13.78 -18.48
N MET A 182 6.75 -12.83 -17.93
CA MET A 182 6.44 -11.58 -18.61
C MET A 182 7.69 -10.72 -18.81
N PHE A 183 8.53 -10.59 -17.77
CA PHE A 183 9.77 -9.81 -17.84
C PHE A 183 10.71 -10.36 -18.93
N PHE A 184 11.00 -11.66 -18.94
CA PHE A 184 11.87 -12.27 -19.94
C PHE A 184 11.30 -12.16 -21.36
N TYR A 185 9.98 -12.20 -21.49
CA TYR A 185 9.36 -11.95 -22.80
C TYR A 185 9.64 -10.51 -23.27
N ILE A 186 9.52 -9.51 -22.41
CA ILE A 186 9.82 -8.11 -22.75
C ILE A 186 11.32 -7.93 -22.98
N GLU A 187 12.17 -8.48 -22.13
CA GLU A 187 13.62 -8.44 -22.23
C GLU A 187 14.12 -8.93 -23.60
N ALA A 188 13.56 -10.04 -24.09
CA ALA A 188 13.90 -10.59 -25.40
C ALA A 188 13.57 -9.64 -26.58
N LEU A 189 12.75 -8.64 -26.36
CA LEU A 189 12.40 -7.60 -27.34
C LEU A 189 13.23 -6.32 -27.18
N CYS A 190 13.99 -6.19 -26.09
CA CYS A 190 14.81 -5.03 -25.76
C CYS A 190 16.25 -5.21 -26.25
N LYS A 191 16.96 -4.10 -26.42
CA LYS A 191 18.40 -4.12 -26.71
C LYS A 191 19.23 -4.32 -25.43
N ARG A 192 18.72 -3.87 -24.28
CA ARG A 192 19.39 -3.93 -22.97
C ARG A 192 18.38 -4.13 -21.86
N SER A 193 18.79 -4.85 -20.83
CA SER A 193 18.07 -4.96 -19.56
C SER A 193 18.98 -4.61 -18.39
N TYR A 194 18.40 -3.95 -17.40
CA TYR A 194 19.05 -3.62 -16.13
C TYR A 194 18.17 -4.13 -15.01
N ILE A 195 18.72 -5.00 -14.17
CA ILE A 195 17.95 -5.69 -13.13
C ILE A 195 18.61 -5.37 -11.79
N ALA A 196 17.83 -4.75 -10.90
CA ALA A 196 18.24 -4.44 -9.54
C ALA A 196 17.42 -5.23 -8.53
N GLY A 197 18.05 -5.60 -7.42
CA GLY A 197 17.40 -6.31 -6.34
C GLY A 197 18.38 -6.74 -5.25
N ASP A 198 17.84 -7.21 -4.15
CA ASP A 198 18.58 -7.76 -3.03
C ASP A 198 17.95 -9.07 -2.55
N ASP A 199 18.58 -10.19 -2.86
CA ASP A 199 18.10 -11.53 -2.52
C ASP A 199 17.95 -11.74 -1.00
N ASP A 200 18.71 -11.03 -0.17
CA ASP A 200 18.58 -11.06 1.29
C ASP A 200 17.29 -10.39 1.79
N GLN A 201 16.66 -9.55 0.97
CA GLN A 201 15.42 -8.83 1.28
C GLN A 201 14.15 -9.49 0.71
N THR A 202 14.22 -10.75 0.28
CA THR A 202 13.04 -11.49 -0.19
C THR A 202 12.10 -11.83 0.95
N ILE A 203 10.98 -11.13 1.07
CA ILE A 203 9.97 -11.37 2.12
C ILE A 203 8.60 -11.84 1.57
N PHE A 204 8.41 -11.88 0.24
CA PHE A 204 7.14 -12.25 -0.40
C PHE A 204 7.07 -13.70 -0.90
N LYS A 205 7.87 -14.61 -0.33
CA LYS A 205 7.84 -16.06 -0.69
C LYS A 205 6.45 -16.68 -0.53
N PHE A 206 5.69 -16.26 0.46
CA PHE A 206 4.30 -16.74 0.68
C PHE A 206 3.34 -16.33 -0.46
N GLN A 207 3.73 -15.40 -1.32
CA GLN A 207 3.00 -14.98 -2.52
C GLN A 207 3.61 -15.53 -3.81
N GLY A 208 4.55 -16.44 -3.68
CA GLY A 208 5.18 -17.10 -4.80
C GLY A 208 6.47 -16.45 -5.30
N ALA A 209 7.05 -15.46 -4.60
CA ALA A 209 8.34 -14.89 -4.99
C ALA A 209 9.41 -15.98 -5.17
N GLU A 210 10.21 -15.86 -6.24
CA GLU A 210 11.21 -16.87 -6.62
C GLU A 210 12.61 -16.22 -6.73
N PRO A 211 13.28 -15.99 -5.58
CA PRO A 211 14.59 -15.35 -5.58
C PRO A 211 15.67 -16.16 -6.30
N ASN A 212 15.50 -17.46 -6.46
CA ASN A 212 16.48 -18.28 -7.21
C ASN A 212 16.58 -17.83 -8.67
N THR A 213 15.50 -17.35 -9.29
CA THR A 213 15.56 -16.80 -10.64
C THR A 213 16.47 -15.60 -10.69
N PHE A 214 16.32 -14.65 -9.73
CA PHE A 214 17.19 -13.47 -9.62
C PHE A 214 18.66 -13.85 -9.33
N ILE A 215 18.91 -14.78 -8.39
CA ILE A 215 20.24 -15.22 -8.02
C ILE A 215 21.01 -15.84 -9.19
N ASN A 216 20.29 -16.53 -10.08
CA ASN A 216 20.88 -17.29 -11.20
C ASN A 216 20.81 -16.56 -12.55
N LEU A 217 20.55 -15.26 -12.55
CA LEU A 217 20.59 -14.49 -13.78
C LEU A 217 22.00 -14.47 -14.37
N ASP A 218 22.07 -14.62 -15.70
CA ASP A 218 23.30 -14.42 -16.46
C ASP A 218 23.45 -12.93 -16.78
N GLY A 219 24.67 -12.42 -16.72
CA GLY A 219 24.99 -11.04 -17.08
C GLY A 219 26.14 -10.44 -16.29
N GLU A 220 26.48 -9.20 -16.60
CA GLU A 220 27.43 -8.42 -15.80
C GLU A 220 26.77 -8.04 -14.49
N ARG A 221 27.52 -8.21 -13.40
CA ARG A 221 27.04 -7.91 -12.05
C ARG A 221 27.85 -6.76 -11.44
N ASP A 222 27.12 -5.82 -10.86
CA ASP A 222 27.67 -4.72 -10.06
C ASP A 222 27.00 -4.73 -8.67
N ASP A 223 27.82 -4.84 -7.63
CA ASP A 223 27.35 -4.88 -6.25
C ASP A 223 27.41 -3.48 -5.64
N GLN A 224 26.27 -2.96 -5.21
CA GLN A 224 26.16 -1.69 -4.50
C GLN A 224 26.49 -1.92 -3.01
N GLU A 225 27.74 -1.78 -2.64
CA GLU A 225 28.23 -2.15 -1.31
C GLU A 225 27.89 -1.12 -0.22
N GLN A 226 27.69 0.16 -0.56
CA GLN A 226 27.47 1.22 0.42
C GLN A 226 25.98 1.45 0.70
N SER A 227 25.58 1.24 1.95
CA SER A 227 24.25 1.68 2.43
C SER A 227 24.32 3.13 2.93
N TYR A 228 23.39 3.95 2.46
CA TYR A 228 23.20 5.33 2.92
C TYR A 228 22.06 5.47 3.93
N ARG A 229 21.39 4.36 4.28
CA ARG A 229 20.23 4.31 5.19
C ARG A 229 20.60 3.67 6.52
N VAL A 230 21.23 2.50 6.49
CA VAL A 230 21.39 1.62 7.65
C VAL A 230 22.56 2.06 8.51
N PRO A 231 22.35 2.44 9.79
CA PRO A 231 23.42 2.81 10.72
C PRO A 231 24.20 1.58 11.19
N LYS A 232 25.39 1.80 11.75
CA LYS A 232 26.35 0.75 12.16
C LYS A 232 25.78 -0.24 13.18
N ALA A 233 25.01 0.25 14.17
CA ALA A 233 24.40 -0.62 15.18
C ALA A 233 23.41 -1.61 14.56
N VAL A 234 22.52 -1.15 13.65
CA VAL A 234 21.54 -1.99 12.96
C VAL A 234 22.23 -2.94 11.97
N HIS A 235 23.26 -2.46 11.25
CA HIS A 235 24.07 -3.29 10.36
C HIS A 235 24.70 -4.47 11.09
N ARG A 236 25.29 -4.25 12.26
CA ARG A 236 25.84 -5.36 13.08
C ARG A 236 24.81 -6.43 13.42
N GLN A 237 23.54 -6.05 13.66
CA GLN A 237 22.47 -7.03 13.88
C GLN A 237 22.08 -7.76 12.61
N ALA A 238 21.97 -7.04 11.48
CA ALA A 238 21.70 -7.66 10.18
C ALA A 238 22.75 -8.73 9.84
N LEU A 239 24.04 -8.44 10.06
CA LEU A 239 25.12 -9.39 9.82
C LEU A 239 25.04 -10.67 10.67
N LYS A 240 24.39 -10.64 11.85
CA LYS A 240 24.14 -11.85 12.66
C LYS A 240 23.06 -12.74 12.06
N ILE A 241 22.10 -12.15 11.33
CA ILE A 241 20.95 -12.84 10.74
C ILE A 241 21.30 -13.47 9.38
N LEU A 242 22.07 -12.77 8.56
CA LEU A 242 22.41 -13.18 7.19
C LEU A 242 22.95 -14.61 7.05
N PRO A 243 23.79 -15.15 7.96
CA PRO A 243 24.28 -16.53 7.86
C PRO A 243 23.17 -17.61 7.94
N HIS A 244 22.00 -17.26 8.47
CA HIS A 244 20.84 -18.17 8.54
C HIS A 244 20.06 -18.28 7.22
N ILE A 245 20.35 -17.42 6.25
CA ILE A 245 19.74 -17.48 4.91
C ILE A 245 20.54 -18.50 4.10
N THR A 246 19.93 -19.66 3.83
CA THR A 246 20.60 -20.79 3.20
C THR A 246 20.89 -20.61 1.70
N LYS A 247 20.05 -19.85 1.00
CA LYS A 247 20.20 -19.55 -0.43
C LYS A 247 20.31 -18.05 -0.62
N ARG A 248 21.55 -17.59 -0.78
CA ARG A 248 21.85 -16.17 -1.01
C ARG A 248 23.13 -16.02 -1.80
N VAL A 249 23.28 -14.90 -2.46
CA VAL A 249 24.54 -14.47 -3.04
C VAL A 249 25.44 -13.95 -1.93
N LYS A 250 26.67 -14.44 -1.86
CA LYS A 250 27.68 -13.87 -0.94
C LYS A 250 28.05 -12.49 -1.44
N LYS A 251 27.75 -11.48 -0.66
CA LYS A 251 28.05 -10.08 -0.93
C LYS A 251 28.49 -9.41 0.36
N GLN A 252 29.27 -8.36 0.22
CA GLN A 252 29.73 -7.50 1.30
C GLN A 252 29.05 -6.14 1.15
N TRP A 253 28.65 -5.53 2.27
CA TRP A 253 28.09 -4.20 2.26
C TRP A 253 28.43 -3.47 3.55
N TYR A 254 28.36 -2.14 3.51
CA TYR A 254 28.81 -1.25 4.57
C TYR A 254 27.66 -0.35 5.02
N ALA A 255 27.61 -0.07 6.32
CA ALA A 255 26.68 0.88 6.91
C ALA A 255 27.00 2.32 6.51
N LYS A 256 26.03 3.23 6.67
CA LYS A 256 26.30 4.67 6.64
C LYS A 256 27.27 5.06 7.77
N ASP A 257 27.92 6.21 7.63
CA ASP A 257 28.84 6.72 8.66
C ASP A 257 28.06 7.38 9.83
N ASP A 258 27.28 6.56 10.50
CA ASP A 258 26.48 6.93 11.67
C ASP A 258 26.39 5.69 12.56
N GLU A 259 26.56 5.87 13.86
CA GLU A 259 26.49 4.73 14.77
C GLU A 259 25.05 4.21 14.91
N GLY A 260 24.09 5.10 15.08
CA GLY A 260 22.69 4.74 15.38
C GLY A 260 22.57 3.97 16.70
N GLU A 261 21.41 3.42 16.95
CA GLU A 261 21.13 2.67 18.16
C GLU A 261 20.36 1.39 17.87
N PHE A 262 20.58 0.35 18.67
CA PHE A 262 19.82 -0.89 18.68
C PHE A 262 19.61 -1.34 20.11
N ILE A 263 18.34 -1.35 20.56
CA ILE A 263 17.94 -1.73 21.93
C ILE A 263 17.16 -3.03 21.86
N GLU A 264 17.59 -4.06 22.58
CA GLU A 264 16.85 -5.32 22.73
C GLU A 264 15.90 -5.26 23.92
N ASN A 265 14.74 -5.90 23.79
CA ASN A 265 13.77 -6.08 24.89
C ASN A 265 13.30 -4.77 25.54
N CYS A 266 13.04 -3.76 24.71
CA CYS A 266 12.47 -2.50 25.16
C CYS A 266 10.94 -2.61 25.31
N PHE A 267 10.39 -2.10 26.43
CA PHE A 267 8.96 -1.98 26.62
C PHE A 267 8.45 -0.64 26.05
N LEU A 268 7.20 -0.63 25.55
CA LEU A 268 6.61 0.60 24.98
C LEU A 268 6.62 1.79 25.96
N GLU A 269 6.46 1.51 27.25
CA GLU A 269 6.46 2.51 28.30
C GLU A 269 7.82 3.16 28.55
N GLU A 270 8.89 2.55 28.06
CA GLU A 270 10.26 3.06 28.15
C GLU A 270 10.64 3.98 26.99
N ILE A 271 9.78 4.05 25.96
CA ILE A 271 10.04 4.83 24.75
C ILE A 271 9.30 6.17 24.84
N ASP A 272 10.03 7.26 24.64
CA ASP A 272 9.43 8.58 24.49
C ASP A 272 9.01 8.84 23.04
N PHE A 273 7.72 8.65 22.77
CA PHE A 273 7.12 8.91 21.45
C PHE A 273 6.78 10.38 21.21
N ASN A 274 7.09 11.29 22.15
CA ASN A 274 6.79 12.70 21.96
C ASN A 274 7.79 13.42 21.06
N GLU A 275 8.92 12.79 20.74
CA GLU A 275 9.96 13.32 19.85
C GLU A 275 10.25 12.34 18.72
N GLY A 276 10.72 12.87 17.57
CA GLY A 276 11.10 12.11 16.39
C GLY A 276 9.93 11.52 15.59
N GLU A 277 10.25 10.90 14.47
CA GLU A 277 9.32 10.12 13.65
C GLU A 277 9.53 8.62 13.92
N TRP A 278 8.45 7.89 14.13
CA TRP A 278 8.48 6.48 14.53
C TRP A 278 7.79 5.58 13.53
N MET A 279 8.37 4.41 13.28
CA MET A 279 7.72 3.33 12.56
C MET A 279 7.68 2.07 13.43
N ILE A 280 6.48 1.66 13.83
CA ILE A 280 6.27 0.46 14.63
C ILE A 280 5.85 -0.68 13.70
N LEU A 281 6.63 -1.74 13.71
CA LEU A 281 6.46 -2.87 12.83
C LEU A 281 5.98 -4.11 13.59
N ALA A 282 5.01 -4.80 13.00
CA ALA A 282 4.57 -6.10 13.50
C ALA A 282 4.47 -7.12 12.35
N THR A 283 4.51 -8.39 12.68
CA THR A 283 4.36 -9.46 11.69
C THR A 283 2.93 -9.58 11.16
N THR A 284 1.93 -9.16 11.93
CA THR A 284 0.51 -9.29 11.58
C THR A 284 -0.29 -8.04 11.95
N ASN A 285 -1.39 -7.80 11.22
CA ASN A 285 -2.34 -6.74 11.55
C ASN A 285 -3.01 -6.94 12.93
N LYS A 286 -3.09 -8.18 13.43
CA LYS A 286 -3.63 -8.45 14.77
C LYS A 286 -2.74 -7.82 15.84
N LEU A 287 -1.43 -8.02 15.76
CA LEU A 287 -0.48 -7.41 16.70
C LEU A 287 -0.48 -5.87 16.60
N LEU A 288 -0.66 -5.31 15.39
CA LEU A 288 -0.77 -3.86 15.23
C LEU A 288 -1.99 -3.26 15.97
N LYS A 289 -3.08 -4.02 16.12
CA LYS A 289 -4.25 -3.56 16.90
C LYS A 289 -3.91 -3.37 18.36
N ASP A 290 -3.11 -4.27 18.93
CA ASP A 290 -2.70 -4.16 20.34
C ASP A 290 -1.87 -2.89 20.56
N PHE A 291 -0.95 -2.57 19.64
CA PHE A 291 -0.23 -1.29 19.66
C PHE A 291 -1.16 -0.09 19.48
N ALA A 292 -2.09 -0.17 18.53
CA ALA A 292 -3.06 0.90 18.29
C ALA A 292 -3.91 1.20 19.53
N GLU A 293 -4.35 0.17 20.28
CA GLU A 293 -5.08 0.34 21.54
C GLU A 293 -4.23 1.01 22.62
N HIS A 294 -2.93 0.68 22.72
CA HIS A 294 -2.01 1.35 23.62
C HIS A 294 -1.92 2.84 23.32
N PHE A 295 -1.68 3.23 22.07
CA PHE A 295 -1.59 4.63 21.66
C PHE A 295 -2.91 5.37 21.77
N TYR A 296 -4.04 4.68 21.56
CA TYR A 296 -5.35 5.24 21.82
C TYR A 296 -5.51 5.66 23.30
N ARG A 297 -5.08 4.80 24.23
CA ARG A 297 -5.19 5.08 25.68
C ARG A 297 -4.25 6.19 26.14
N THR A 298 -3.05 6.26 25.58
CA THR A 298 -2.05 7.28 25.92
C THR A 298 -2.29 8.62 25.22
N GLY A 299 -3.19 8.67 24.22
CA GLY A 299 -3.52 9.89 23.48
C GLY A 299 -2.48 10.27 22.44
N LEU A 300 -1.61 9.35 22.04
CA LEU A 300 -0.66 9.56 20.95
C LEU A 300 -1.30 9.23 19.61
N ARG A 301 -1.10 10.10 18.64
CA ARG A 301 -1.66 9.93 17.30
C ARG A 301 -0.83 8.96 16.48
N ILE A 302 -1.54 8.06 15.82
CA ILE A 302 -0.97 7.08 14.92
C ILE A 302 -1.60 7.19 13.54
N PHE A 303 -0.87 6.75 12.54
CA PHE A 303 -1.39 6.54 11.20
C PHE A 303 -0.91 5.19 10.64
N GLY A 304 -1.52 4.78 9.54
CA GLY A 304 -1.24 3.50 8.88
C GLY A 304 -2.51 3.00 8.21
N ARG A 305 -2.37 2.20 7.17
CA ARG A 305 -3.46 1.87 6.23
C ARG A 305 -4.73 1.29 6.89
N ASN A 306 -4.59 0.55 7.98
CA ASN A 306 -5.71 -0.10 8.67
C ASN A 306 -5.85 0.33 10.13
N ASN A 307 -5.07 1.31 10.59
CA ASN A 307 -4.91 1.60 12.00
C ASN A 307 -5.10 3.10 12.33
N THR A 308 -5.66 3.87 11.42
CA THR A 308 -5.98 5.26 11.70
C THR A 308 -7.21 5.29 12.61
N ILE A 309 -6.97 5.39 13.91
CA ILE A 309 -8.06 5.46 14.92
C ILE A 309 -8.84 6.77 14.76
N LEU A 310 -8.15 7.83 14.35
CA LEU A 310 -8.79 9.09 13.99
C LEU A 310 -8.88 9.21 12.46
N PRO A 311 -10.05 9.00 11.85
CA PRO A 311 -10.20 9.11 10.42
C PRO A 311 -9.76 10.47 9.90
N GLN A 312 -9.03 10.50 8.78
CA GLN A 312 -8.53 11.73 8.16
C GLN A 312 -9.62 12.78 7.98
N LYS A 313 -10.82 12.34 7.59
CA LYS A 313 -11.99 13.20 7.44
C LYS A 313 -12.38 13.92 8.74
N ILE A 314 -12.32 13.25 9.87
CA ILE A 314 -12.63 13.84 11.18
C ILE A 314 -11.57 14.86 11.57
N LEU A 315 -10.30 14.55 11.30
CA LEU A 315 -9.20 15.47 11.53
C LEU A 315 -9.34 16.74 10.69
N GLU A 316 -9.70 16.62 9.40
CA GLU A 316 -10.00 17.74 8.52
C GLU A 316 -11.16 18.59 9.05
N VAL A 317 -12.26 17.95 9.45
CA VAL A 317 -13.42 18.63 10.05
C VAL A 317 -13.03 19.35 11.33
N TYR A 318 -12.28 18.72 12.22
CA TYR A 318 -11.78 19.33 13.44
C TYR A 318 -10.92 20.56 13.17
N ARG A 319 -9.95 20.46 12.25
CA ARG A 319 -9.07 21.56 11.83
C ARG A 319 -9.86 22.71 11.22
N THR A 320 -10.79 22.41 10.32
CA THR A 320 -11.63 23.41 9.66
C THR A 320 -12.55 24.11 10.66
N TRP A 321 -13.13 23.37 11.60
CA TRP A 321 -13.95 23.94 12.68
C TRP A 321 -13.15 24.92 13.55
N ASN A 322 -11.95 24.55 13.96
CA ASN A 322 -11.10 25.45 14.75
C ASN A 322 -10.70 26.70 13.97
N LYS A 323 -10.32 26.59 12.70
CA LYS A 323 -10.02 27.76 11.84
C LYS A 323 -11.19 28.73 11.77
N LEU A 324 -12.40 28.23 11.56
CA LEU A 324 -13.60 29.08 11.55
C LEU A 324 -13.80 29.80 12.90
N ASN A 325 -13.56 29.14 14.01
CA ASN A 325 -13.73 29.70 15.35
C ASN A 325 -12.59 30.65 15.77
N THR A 326 -11.42 30.58 15.09
CA THR A 326 -10.36 31.59 15.24
C THR A 326 -10.51 32.77 14.27
N GLY A 327 -11.57 32.79 13.46
CA GLY A 327 -11.88 33.87 12.52
C GLY A 327 -11.23 33.74 11.15
N GLU A 328 -10.61 32.59 10.87
CA GLU A 328 -10.05 32.32 9.55
C GLU A 328 -11.12 31.98 8.52
N LEU A 329 -10.85 32.31 7.26
CA LEU A 329 -11.67 31.89 6.14
C LEU A 329 -11.29 30.49 5.70
N VAL A 330 -12.29 29.64 5.37
CA VAL A 330 -12.11 28.30 4.86
C VAL A 330 -12.81 28.11 3.52
N LYS A 331 -12.37 27.15 2.73
CA LYS A 331 -13.06 26.82 1.47
C LYS A 331 -14.46 26.26 1.76
N MET A 332 -15.41 26.62 0.91
CA MET A 332 -16.80 26.12 1.00
C MET A 332 -16.86 24.59 1.02
N GLU A 333 -16.01 23.91 0.24
CA GLU A 333 -15.92 22.45 0.20
C GLU A 333 -15.52 21.86 1.57
N ASP A 334 -14.59 22.50 2.28
CA ASP A 334 -14.17 22.03 3.61
C ASP A 334 -15.25 22.36 4.66
N ALA A 335 -15.90 23.53 4.57
CA ALA A 335 -17.04 23.86 5.41
C ALA A 335 -18.18 22.85 5.23
N LYS A 336 -18.44 22.39 4.02
CA LYS A 336 -19.44 21.35 3.72
C LYS A 336 -19.22 20.05 4.50
N LYS A 337 -17.95 19.63 4.68
CA LYS A 337 -17.61 18.43 5.46
C LYS A 337 -18.07 18.54 6.93
N ILE A 338 -18.06 19.75 7.52
CA ILE A 338 -18.55 20.00 8.88
C ILE A 338 -20.02 19.64 9.01
N TYR A 339 -20.85 20.00 7.99
CA TYR A 339 -22.29 19.79 8.04
C TYR A 339 -22.70 18.31 8.05
N GLU A 340 -21.84 17.39 7.70
CA GLU A 340 -22.07 15.96 7.84
C GLU A 340 -22.12 15.51 9.32
N TYR A 341 -21.54 16.34 10.21
CA TYR A 341 -21.51 16.11 11.65
C TYR A 341 -22.43 17.08 12.42
N LEU A 342 -23.41 17.67 11.73
CA LEU A 342 -24.41 18.57 12.31
C LEU A 342 -25.81 18.02 12.10
N TYR A 343 -26.60 17.97 13.17
CA TYR A 343 -27.98 17.49 13.13
C TYR A 343 -28.96 18.58 13.59
N TYR A 344 -30.03 18.80 12.82
CA TYR A 344 -31.08 19.73 13.20
C TYR A 344 -31.81 19.30 14.48
N THR A 345 -31.95 17.98 14.70
CA THR A 345 -32.53 17.40 15.91
C THR A 345 -31.77 17.71 17.19
N LYS A 346 -30.49 18.05 17.07
CA LYS A 346 -29.62 18.51 18.17
C LYS A 346 -29.49 20.03 18.26
N GLY A 347 -30.22 20.77 17.46
CA GLY A 347 -30.14 22.24 17.44
C GLY A 347 -28.80 22.81 16.92
N GLN A 348 -28.08 22.06 16.13
CA GLN A 348 -26.75 22.46 15.61
C GLN A 348 -26.86 23.19 14.27
N VAL A 349 -27.90 22.91 13.50
CA VAL A 349 -28.16 23.50 12.18
C VAL A 349 -29.67 23.62 11.96
N LYS A 350 -30.10 24.62 11.18
CA LYS A 350 -31.52 24.80 10.82
C LYS A 350 -32.03 23.65 9.97
N PHE A 351 -33.32 23.34 10.08
CA PHE A 351 -33.99 22.34 9.23
C PHE A 351 -33.77 22.63 7.74
N GLY A 352 -33.41 21.58 6.97
CA GLY A 352 -33.13 21.67 5.54
C GLY A 352 -31.70 22.09 5.16
N TYR A 353 -30.80 22.28 6.15
CA TYR A 353 -29.37 22.58 5.92
C TYR A 353 -28.43 21.43 6.33
N SER A 354 -28.95 20.35 6.90
CA SER A 354 -28.14 19.16 7.23
C SER A 354 -27.40 18.61 6.01
N GLU A 355 -26.28 17.94 6.23
CA GLU A 355 -25.45 17.31 5.20
C GLU A 355 -24.82 18.28 4.17
N GLY A 356 -24.89 19.60 4.42
CA GLY A 356 -24.28 20.59 3.56
C GLY A 356 -24.83 20.67 2.12
N LYS A 357 -26.04 20.19 1.90
CA LYS A 357 -26.67 20.12 0.54
C LYS A 357 -26.78 21.49 -0.14
N LYS A 358 -26.82 22.58 0.64
CA LYS A 358 -26.94 23.95 0.12
C LYS A 358 -25.58 24.66 -0.01
N LEU A 359 -24.51 24.05 0.44
CA LEU A 359 -23.15 24.59 0.32
C LEU A 359 -22.56 24.13 -1.02
N ASN A 360 -22.50 25.03 -1.98
CA ASN A 360 -21.92 24.79 -3.30
C ASN A 360 -21.11 26.03 -3.72
N GLY A 361 -19.95 25.80 -4.33
CA GLY A 361 -19.04 26.84 -4.80
C GLY A 361 -17.61 26.65 -4.28
N ASP A 362 -16.69 27.40 -4.87
CA ASP A 362 -15.26 27.36 -4.54
C ASP A 362 -14.83 28.59 -3.69
N GLU A 363 -15.80 29.37 -3.19
CA GLU A 363 -15.54 30.56 -2.42
C GLU A 363 -15.04 30.30 -1.00
N LEU A 364 -14.37 31.30 -0.44
CA LEU A 364 -13.96 31.26 0.96
C LEU A 364 -15.11 31.79 1.83
N VAL A 365 -15.38 31.12 2.94
CA VAL A 365 -16.45 31.45 3.87
C VAL A 365 -15.96 31.63 5.29
N SER A 366 -16.62 32.53 6.03
CA SER A 366 -16.41 32.72 7.48
C SER A 366 -17.51 32.03 8.29
N LEU A 367 -17.28 31.89 9.60
CA LEU A 367 -18.28 31.39 10.54
C LEU A 367 -19.58 32.23 10.49
N ASP A 368 -19.49 33.56 10.38
CA ASP A 368 -20.64 34.47 10.32
C ASP A 368 -21.48 34.24 9.05
N VAL A 369 -20.85 34.03 7.91
CA VAL A 369 -21.53 33.68 6.66
C VAL A 369 -22.27 32.34 6.81
N LEU A 370 -21.65 31.32 7.42
CA LEU A 370 -22.27 30.02 7.65
C LEU A 370 -23.50 30.14 8.60
N LYS A 371 -23.43 30.98 9.61
CA LYS A 371 -24.56 31.29 10.51
C LYS A 371 -25.68 32.01 9.81
N LYS A 372 -25.36 33.06 9.07
CA LYS A 372 -26.33 33.95 8.43
C LYS A 372 -27.05 33.27 7.26
N ASP A 373 -26.26 32.68 6.35
CA ASP A 373 -26.75 32.28 5.02
C ASP A 373 -26.93 30.75 4.90
N TYR A 374 -26.22 29.96 5.71
CA TYR A 374 -26.21 28.48 5.64
C TYR A 374 -26.74 27.80 6.90
N GLY A 375 -27.41 28.54 7.79
CA GLY A 375 -28.20 27.96 8.87
C GLY A 375 -27.43 27.31 10.00
N LEU A 376 -26.14 27.57 10.15
CA LEU A 376 -25.33 27.11 11.27
C LEU A 376 -25.84 27.75 12.59
N LEU A 377 -26.01 26.99 13.65
CA LEU A 377 -26.54 27.46 14.94
C LEU A 377 -25.53 27.34 16.10
N ILE A 378 -24.39 26.69 15.87
CA ILE A 378 -23.36 26.47 16.91
C ILE A 378 -22.06 27.20 16.55
N GLU A 379 -21.23 27.45 17.55
CA GLU A 379 -19.88 28.02 17.47
C GLU A 379 -19.04 27.61 18.68
N GLY A 380 -17.74 27.79 18.62
CA GLY A 380 -16.82 27.55 19.74
C GLY A 380 -16.34 26.11 19.82
N ASP A 381 -16.55 25.45 20.94
CA ASP A 381 -15.94 24.14 21.21
C ASP A 381 -16.36 23.07 20.21
N TRP A 382 -15.35 22.39 19.63
CA TRP A 382 -15.51 21.26 18.71
C TRP A 382 -16.33 20.10 19.27
N GLN A 383 -16.45 20.00 20.60
CA GLN A 383 -17.27 18.97 21.27
C GLN A 383 -18.77 19.08 20.92
N GLN A 384 -19.19 20.23 20.39
CA GLN A 384 -20.55 20.42 19.88
C GLN A 384 -20.80 19.67 18.56
N LEU A 385 -19.74 19.30 17.81
CA LEU A 385 -19.87 18.47 16.62
C LEU A 385 -20.31 17.06 17.04
N SER A 386 -21.12 16.43 16.19
CA SER A 386 -21.69 15.09 16.45
C SER A 386 -20.74 13.96 16.05
N PHE A 387 -19.50 14.03 16.51
CA PHE A 387 -18.60 12.87 16.43
C PHE A 387 -19.05 11.75 17.38
N ASP A 388 -18.68 10.52 17.05
CA ASP A 388 -18.87 9.39 17.95
C ASP A 388 -18.16 9.61 19.28
N GLU A 389 -18.75 9.11 20.36
CA GLU A 389 -18.22 9.35 21.73
C GLU A 389 -16.81 8.79 21.93
N ASP A 390 -16.46 7.68 21.27
CA ASP A 390 -15.10 7.13 21.33
C ASP A 390 -14.10 8.00 20.60
N ILE A 391 -14.48 8.60 19.48
CA ILE A 391 -13.68 9.60 18.77
C ILE A 391 -13.48 10.85 19.65
N LYS A 392 -14.54 11.34 20.30
CA LYS A 392 -14.43 12.49 21.22
C LYS A 392 -13.49 12.20 22.38
N LYS A 393 -13.58 11.01 22.98
CA LYS A 393 -12.67 10.58 24.05
C LYS A 393 -11.21 10.57 23.56
N TYR A 394 -10.98 10.06 22.37
CA TYR A 394 -9.64 10.00 21.80
C TYR A 394 -9.09 11.40 21.49
N ILE A 395 -9.86 12.29 20.87
CA ILE A 395 -9.45 13.68 20.66
C ILE A 395 -9.10 14.37 21.98
N LYS A 396 -9.93 14.17 23.03
CA LYS A 396 -9.62 14.70 24.38
C LYS A 396 -8.32 14.14 24.95
N SER A 397 -8.06 12.84 24.74
CA SER A 397 -6.82 12.20 25.18
C SER A 397 -5.61 12.78 24.48
N ILE A 398 -5.70 13.00 23.14
CA ILE A 398 -4.65 13.64 22.33
C ILE A 398 -4.36 15.06 22.85
N LEU A 399 -5.39 15.86 23.05
CA LEU A 399 -5.22 17.23 23.54
C LEU A 399 -4.64 17.27 24.96
N LYS A 400 -4.98 16.28 25.81
CA LYS A 400 -4.43 16.14 27.18
C LYS A 400 -2.96 15.70 27.17
N SER A 401 -2.53 14.88 26.21
CA SER A 401 -1.12 14.47 26.07
C SER A 401 -0.22 15.59 25.52
N GLY A 402 -0.82 16.69 25.04
CA GLY A 402 -0.08 17.80 24.44
C GLY A 402 0.26 17.61 22.95
N ASP A 403 -0.23 16.53 22.33
CA ASP A 403 -0.05 16.34 20.90
C ASP A 403 -0.90 17.34 20.08
N ASP A 404 -0.39 17.80 18.97
CA ASP A 404 -1.01 18.84 18.13
C ASP A 404 -1.76 18.26 16.93
N LEU A 405 -3.08 18.37 16.96
CA LEU A 405 -3.95 17.95 15.86
C LEU A 405 -3.79 18.75 14.56
N SER A 406 -3.06 19.87 14.57
CA SER A 406 -2.77 20.67 13.37
C SER A 406 -1.68 20.05 12.49
N THR A 407 -0.78 19.27 13.08
CA THR A 407 0.32 18.57 12.40
C THR A 407 -0.07 17.17 11.95
N ASP A 408 0.78 16.51 11.18
CA ASP A 408 0.59 15.09 10.83
C ASP A 408 1.07 14.18 11.99
N PRO A 409 0.46 12.98 12.15
CA PRO A 409 0.90 12.03 13.16
C PRO A 409 2.35 11.59 12.92
N ARG A 410 3.12 11.44 14.00
CA ARG A 410 4.53 11.05 13.94
C ARG A 410 4.76 9.53 14.04
N ILE A 411 3.76 8.77 14.51
CA ILE A 411 3.87 7.33 14.75
C ILE A 411 3.15 6.58 13.65
N GLU A 412 3.90 5.87 12.84
CA GLU A 412 3.36 4.99 11.80
C GLU A 412 3.27 3.54 12.29
N LEU A 413 2.09 2.93 12.16
CA LEU A 413 1.91 1.50 12.37
C LEU A 413 1.89 0.76 11.04
N SER A 414 2.78 -0.20 10.85
CA SER A 414 2.84 -0.98 9.62
C SER A 414 3.21 -2.44 9.89
N THR A 415 2.78 -3.33 9.00
CA THR A 415 3.37 -4.67 8.99
C THR A 415 4.77 -4.62 8.41
N ILE A 416 5.63 -5.59 8.77
CA ILE A 416 6.98 -5.72 8.19
C ILE A 416 6.90 -5.72 6.65
N HIS A 417 5.92 -6.43 6.07
CA HIS A 417 5.69 -6.44 4.63
C HIS A 417 5.25 -5.07 4.10
N GLY A 418 4.40 -4.35 4.84
CA GLY A 418 3.92 -3.03 4.47
C GLY A 418 4.97 -1.93 4.57
N ALA A 419 6.02 -2.14 5.36
CA ALA A 419 7.10 -1.17 5.56
C ALA A 419 8.26 -1.32 4.57
N LYS A 420 8.29 -2.41 3.78
CA LYS A 420 9.39 -2.64 2.83
C LYS A 420 9.60 -1.44 1.91
N GLY A 421 10.85 -1.02 1.76
CA GLY A 421 11.24 0.13 0.94
C GLY A 421 10.99 1.50 1.58
N ARG A 422 10.45 1.55 2.81
CA ARG A 422 10.24 2.79 3.56
C ARG A 422 11.24 2.93 4.70
N GLU A 423 11.38 4.14 5.18
CA GLU A 423 12.28 4.48 6.29
C GLU A 423 11.66 5.54 7.20
N ARG A 424 12.07 5.56 8.45
CA ARG A 424 11.79 6.58 9.46
C ARG A 424 13.06 6.81 10.29
N GLU A 425 13.06 7.88 11.04
CA GLU A 425 14.18 8.25 11.93
C GLU A 425 14.37 7.19 13.04
N ASN A 426 13.25 6.67 13.60
CA ASN A 426 13.21 5.68 14.67
C ASN A 426 12.32 4.48 14.31
#